data_e3769036f0827c786f54bf4466ae50c9
#
_entry.id   e3769036f0827c786f54bf4466ae50c9
#
_cell.length_a   1.000
_cell.length_b   1.000
_cell.length_c   1.000
_cell.angle_alpha   90.00
_cell.angle_beta   90.00
_cell.angle_gamma   90.00
#
_symmetry.space_group_name_H-M   'P 1'
#
loop_
_entity.id
_entity.type
_entity.pdbx_description
1 polymer ?
#
loop_
_entity_poly.entity_id
_entity_poly.type
_entity_poly.pdbx_seq_one_letter_code
_entity_poly.pdbx_strand_id
1 'polypeptide(L)'
;GKTGFTAKAGYCYVGALKRDNRTFIVALLGCGWPNNKGYKWVDTRKLMEYGLKNYTLHPLSEAAKPSVPEELPVENGQSRILGEMREVPLVCSQGEDRQVLLKEGETIEVTYEGATGLSAPVKRGETIGRLTYATEGWIWKTEDITAKEDVDKITFDWCLKQTVKRFAAG
;
A
#
# COMPACT_ATOMS: atom_id res chain seq x y z
N GLY A 1 -18.45 -13.84 21.58
CA GLY A 1 -17.30 -14.69 21.86
C GLY A 1 -17.67 -16.16 21.96
N LYS A 2 -16.67 -17.03 21.98
CA LYS A 2 -16.81 -18.48 22.06
C LYS A 2 -15.87 -19.03 23.13
N THR A 3 -16.37 -19.91 23.99
CA THR A 3 -15.58 -20.62 25.00
C THR A 3 -15.40 -22.08 24.62
N GLY A 4 -14.27 -22.66 25.03
CA GLY A 4 -14.00 -24.10 24.93
C GLY A 4 -13.32 -24.60 26.21
N PHE A 5 -13.43 -25.89 26.49
CA PHE A 5 -12.73 -26.54 27.61
C PHE A 5 -12.44 -28.00 27.25
N THR A 6 -11.21 -28.42 27.52
CA THR A 6 -10.86 -29.83 27.66
C THR A 6 -9.96 -30.02 28.89
N ALA A 7 -9.94 -31.21 29.45
CA ALA A 7 -9.12 -31.47 30.64
C ALA A 7 -7.63 -31.24 30.40
N LYS A 8 -7.14 -31.46 29.18
CA LYS A 8 -5.74 -31.24 28.79
C LYS A 8 -5.43 -29.78 28.43
N ALA A 9 -6.35 -29.07 27.77
CA ALA A 9 -6.10 -27.73 27.28
C ALA A 9 -6.54 -26.61 28.24
N GLY A 10 -7.32 -26.95 29.29
CA GLY A 10 -7.93 -25.95 30.15
C GLY A 10 -9.05 -25.16 29.47
N TYR A 11 -9.41 -24.02 30.03
CA TYR A 11 -10.36 -23.11 29.40
C TYR A 11 -9.69 -22.31 28.27
N CYS A 12 -10.39 -22.22 27.13
CA CYS A 12 -10.01 -21.39 26.02
C CYS A 12 -11.15 -20.41 25.74
N TYR A 13 -10.81 -19.23 25.22
CA TYR A 13 -11.78 -18.19 24.88
C TYR A 13 -11.32 -17.37 23.70
N VAL A 14 -12.23 -17.11 22.76
CA VAL A 14 -12.04 -16.12 21.70
C VAL A 14 -13.15 -15.09 21.84
N GLY A 15 -12.78 -13.82 21.86
CA GLY A 15 -13.72 -12.72 21.96
C GLY A 15 -13.30 -11.53 21.11
N ALA A 16 -14.28 -10.69 20.78
CA ALA A 16 -14.05 -9.43 20.08
C ALA A 16 -14.69 -8.28 20.85
N LEU A 17 -14.02 -7.13 20.85
CA LEU A 17 -14.49 -5.86 21.34
C LEU A 17 -14.46 -4.85 20.20
N LYS A 18 -15.60 -4.19 19.93
CA LYS A 18 -15.66 -3.03 19.03
C LYS A 18 -15.99 -1.80 19.87
N ARG A 19 -15.10 -0.81 19.84
CA ARG A 19 -15.26 0.45 20.58
C ARG A 19 -14.49 1.56 19.90
N ASP A 20 -15.10 2.74 19.78
CA ASP A 20 -14.50 3.95 19.19
C ASP A 20 -13.89 3.68 17.80
N ASN A 21 -14.65 2.99 16.95
CA ASN A 21 -14.26 2.54 15.61
C ASN A 21 -13.04 1.58 15.57
N ARG A 22 -12.57 1.10 16.72
CA ARG A 22 -11.49 0.12 16.87
C ARG A 22 -12.06 -1.26 17.17
N THR A 23 -11.47 -2.29 16.56
CA THR A 23 -11.85 -3.68 16.81
C THR A 23 -10.62 -4.44 17.31
N PHE A 24 -10.77 -5.04 18.49
CA PHE A 24 -9.76 -5.91 19.09
C PHE A 24 -10.31 -7.33 19.20
N ILE A 25 -9.47 -8.30 18.84
CA ILE A 25 -9.78 -9.72 18.98
C ILE A 25 -8.78 -10.31 19.96
N VAL A 26 -9.27 -11.07 20.94
CA VAL A 26 -8.45 -11.81 21.88
C VAL A 26 -8.68 -13.31 21.71
N ALA A 27 -7.59 -14.07 21.70
CA ALA A 27 -7.61 -15.52 21.75
C ALA A 27 -6.80 -15.98 22.99
N LEU A 28 -7.47 -16.61 23.94
CA LEU A 28 -6.87 -17.14 25.15
C LEU A 28 -6.85 -18.67 25.09
N LEU A 29 -5.70 -19.24 25.34
CA LEU A 29 -5.50 -20.70 25.41
C LEU A 29 -5.02 -21.07 26.82
N GLY A 30 -5.60 -22.11 27.39
CA GLY A 30 -5.21 -22.57 28.74
C GLY A 30 -5.44 -21.54 29.86
N CYS A 31 -6.48 -20.70 29.74
CA CYS A 31 -6.74 -19.59 30.64
C CYS A 31 -7.55 -20.04 31.89
N GLY A 32 -7.09 -21.08 32.56
CA GLY A 32 -7.66 -21.63 33.78
C GLY A 32 -8.19 -23.06 33.63
N TRP A 33 -8.44 -23.67 34.78
CA TRP A 33 -9.01 -25.01 34.94
C TRP A 33 -10.28 -24.95 35.79
N PRO A 34 -10.99 -26.06 36.07
CA PRO A 34 -12.29 -26.03 36.74
C PRO A 34 -12.39 -25.16 38.00
N ASN A 35 -11.30 -25.07 38.77
CA ASN A 35 -11.27 -24.24 39.98
C ASN A 35 -11.07 -22.73 39.72
N ASN A 36 -10.70 -22.36 38.47
CA ASN A 36 -10.34 -20.99 38.10
C ASN A 36 -11.10 -20.53 36.84
N LYS A 37 -12.43 -20.75 36.82
CA LYS A 37 -13.30 -20.43 35.67
C LYS A 37 -13.34 -18.95 35.30
N GLY A 38 -12.96 -18.05 36.21
CA GLY A 38 -13.02 -16.61 36.06
C GLY A 38 -11.83 -15.99 35.30
N TYR A 39 -10.69 -16.67 35.23
CA TYR A 39 -9.45 -16.11 34.67
C TYR A 39 -9.60 -15.63 33.23
N LYS A 40 -10.31 -16.38 32.40
CA LYS A 40 -10.59 -15.96 31.01
C LYS A 40 -11.20 -14.55 30.90
N TRP A 41 -12.09 -14.19 31.86
CA TRP A 41 -12.72 -12.86 31.86
C TRP A 41 -11.77 -11.77 32.34
N VAL A 42 -10.97 -12.09 33.36
CA VAL A 42 -9.95 -11.15 33.88
C VAL A 42 -8.89 -10.88 32.81
N ASP A 43 -8.38 -11.91 32.17
CA ASP A 43 -7.33 -11.79 31.15
C ASP A 43 -7.86 -11.13 29.88
N THR A 44 -9.09 -11.47 29.47
CA THR A 44 -9.76 -10.76 28.34
C THR A 44 -9.85 -9.26 28.62
N ARG A 45 -10.31 -8.88 29.82
CA ARG A 45 -10.44 -7.46 30.20
C ARG A 45 -9.10 -6.76 30.15
N LYS A 46 -8.05 -7.32 30.75
CA LYS A 46 -6.70 -6.76 30.74
C LYS A 46 -6.18 -6.54 29.32
N LEU A 47 -6.32 -7.54 28.44
CA LEU A 47 -5.87 -7.43 27.04
C LEU A 47 -6.66 -6.40 26.26
N MET A 48 -7.99 -6.34 26.44
CA MET A 48 -8.84 -5.34 25.76
C MET A 48 -8.54 -3.92 26.27
N GLU A 49 -8.37 -3.73 27.57
CA GLU A 49 -7.96 -2.44 28.17
C GLU A 49 -6.57 -2.03 27.67
N TYR A 50 -5.61 -2.95 27.59
CA TYR A 50 -4.30 -2.70 26.99
C TYR A 50 -4.42 -2.25 25.54
N GLY A 51 -5.22 -2.95 24.71
CA GLY A 51 -5.45 -2.56 23.32
C GLY A 51 -6.06 -1.15 23.22
N LEU A 52 -7.11 -0.88 24.00
CA LEU A 52 -7.77 0.44 24.00
C LEU A 52 -6.85 1.57 24.43
N LYS A 53 -5.96 1.31 25.40
CA LYS A 53 -5.03 2.31 25.94
C LYS A 53 -3.85 2.61 25.01
N ASN A 54 -3.31 1.57 24.34
CA ASN A 54 -2.01 1.68 23.67
C ASN A 54 -2.09 1.76 22.14
N TYR A 55 -3.25 1.52 21.52
CA TYR A 55 -3.40 1.55 20.08
C TYR A 55 -4.39 2.62 19.65
N THR A 56 -3.99 3.45 18.72
CA THR A 56 -4.80 4.51 18.09
C THR A 56 -4.92 4.30 16.60
N LEU A 57 -6.01 4.83 16.01
CA LEU A 57 -6.22 4.78 14.56
C LEU A 57 -5.43 5.91 13.90
N HIS A 58 -4.69 5.56 12.86
CA HIS A 58 -3.93 6.47 12.02
C HIS A 58 -4.31 6.24 10.55
N PRO A 59 -4.66 7.30 9.79
CA PRO A 59 -4.92 7.16 8.37
C PRO A 59 -3.59 6.95 7.62
N LEU A 60 -3.59 6.05 6.64
CA LEU A 60 -2.41 5.80 5.81
C LEU A 60 -1.99 7.03 4.98
N SER A 61 -2.94 7.93 4.70
CA SER A 61 -2.69 9.17 3.96
C SER A 61 -1.77 10.16 4.69
N GLU A 62 -1.68 10.08 6.04
CA GLU A 62 -0.78 10.93 6.84
C GLU A 62 0.66 10.43 6.88
N ALA A 63 0.93 9.21 6.39
CA ALA A 63 2.30 8.69 6.34
C ALA A 63 3.16 9.52 5.37
N ALA A 64 4.40 9.79 5.79
CA ALA A 64 5.37 10.49 4.96
C ALA A 64 5.69 9.65 3.71
N LYS A 65 5.33 10.17 2.53
CA LYS A 65 5.59 9.48 1.26
C LYS A 65 6.99 9.84 0.75
N PRO A 66 7.70 8.87 0.15
CA PRO A 66 8.95 9.15 -0.54
C PRO A 66 8.69 10.00 -1.79
N SER A 67 9.74 10.63 -2.32
CA SER A 67 9.66 11.29 -3.61
C SER A 67 9.40 10.26 -4.71
N VAL A 68 8.30 10.44 -5.43
CA VAL A 68 7.94 9.66 -6.60
C VAL A 68 8.11 10.57 -7.82
N PRO A 69 8.76 10.13 -8.90
CA PRO A 69 8.85 10.92 -10.12
C PRO A 69 7.44 11.22 -10.68
N GLU A 70 7.22 12.46 -11.09
CA GLU A 70 5.96 12.84 -11.74
C GLU A 70 5.89 12.33 -13.19
N GLU A 71 7.06 12.19 -13.83
CA GLU A 71 7.24 11.70 -15.20
C GLU A 71 8.55 10.94 -15.32
N LEU A 72 8.66 10.07 -16.33
CA LEU A 72 9.87 9.33 -16.64
C LEU A 72 10.23 9.45 -18.11
N PRO A 73 11.56 9.52 -18.43
CA PRO A 73 12.04 9.49 -19.80
C PRO A 73 11.76 8.13 -20.45
N VAL A 74 11.37 8.18 -21.74
CA VAL A 74 11.07 6.99 -22.55
C VAL A 74 12.04 6.93 -23.72
N GLU A 75 13.00 6.02 -23.64
CA GLU A 75 13.94 5.78 -24.74
C GLU A 75 13.21 5.27 -25.98
N ASN A 76 13.62 5.77 -27.16
CA ASN A 76 13.01 5.43 -28.45
C ASN A 76 11.50 5.72 -28.52
N GLY A 77 10.98 6.61 -27.66
CA GLY A 77 9.59 7.05 -27.68
C GLY A 77 9.34 8.18 -28.69
N GLN A 78 8.19 8.13 -29.39
CA GLN A 78 7.77 9.21 -30.27
C GLN A 78 7.49 10.48 -29.45
N SER A 79 8.23 11.55 -29.70
CA SER A 79 8.06 12.86 -29.08
C SER A 79 7.30 13.81 -30.02
N ARG A 80 6.98 15.01 -29.54
CA ARG A 80 6.35 16.05 -30.40
C ARG A 80 7.31 16.61 -31.43
N ILE A 81 8.59 16.69 -31.10
CA ILE A 81 9.64 17.24 -31.93
C ILE A 81 10.71 16.17 -32.12
N LEU A 82 11.15 15.99 -33.36
CA LEU A 82 12.20 15.03 -33.72
C LEU A 82 13.50 15.37 -32.99
N GLY A 83 14.05 14.40 -32.25
CA GLY A 83 15.29 14.53 -31.50
C GLY A 83 15.12 14.94 -30.06
N GLU A 84 13.89 15.23 -29.58
CA GLU A 84 13.61 15.46 -28.18
C GLU A 84 13.31 14.15 -27.44
N MET A 85 13.74 14.07 -26.19
CA MET A 85 13.39 12.97 -25.30
C MET A 85 11.88 13.01 -24.99
N ARG A 86 11.21 11.89 -25.16
CA ARG A 86 9.83 11.72 -24.73
C ARG A 86 9.79 11.42 -23.24
N GLU A 87 8.96 12.12 -22.50
CA GLU A 87 8.63 11.81 -21.12
C GLU A 87 7.18 11.33 -21.04
N VAL A 88 6.89 10.42 -20.11
CA VAL A 88 5.54 9.93 -19.82
C VAL A 88 5.15 10.29 -18.40
N PRO A 89 4.04 11.02 -18.22
CA PRO A 89 3.51 11.31 -16.90
C PRO A 89 3.06 10.04 -16.19
N LEU A 90 3.30 9.99 -14.89
CA LEU A 90 2.91 8.88 -14.03
C LEU A 90 1.66 9.26 -13.22
N VAL A 91 0.91 8.25 -12.84
CA VAL A 91 -0.24 8.39 -11.95
C VAL A 91 -0.23 7.29 -10.91
N CYS A 92 -0.38 7.68 -9.64
CA CYS A 92 -0.59 6.75 -8.55
C CYS A 92 -2.07 6.35 -8.50
N SER A 93 -2.34 5.06 -8.39
CA SER A 93 -3.70 4.57 -8.16
C SER A 93 -4.16 5.03 -6.78
N GLN A 94 -5.10 5.98 -6.75
CA GLN A 94 -5.70 6.44 -5.49
C GLN A 94 -6.71 5.38 -5.03
N GLY A 95 -6.31 4.57 -4.05
CA GLY A 95 -7.23 3.69 -3.33
C GLY A 95 -7.89 4.42 -2.15
N GLU A 96 -8.90 3.77 -1.54
CA GLU A 96 -9.53 4.27 -0.32
C GLU A 96 -8.47 4.49 0.78
N ASP A 97 -8.61 5.62 1.50
CA ASP A 97 -7.79 5.88 2.67
C ASP A 97 -8.18 4.91 3.78
N ARG A 98 -7.24 4.08 4.19
CA ARG A 98 -7.43 3.11 5.26
C ARG A 98 -6.85 3.63 6.55
N GLN A 99 -7.58 3.38 7.63
CA GLN A 99 -7.06 3.60 8.98
C GLN A 99 -6.47 2.29 9.51
N VAL A 100 -5.31 2.40 10.13
CA VAL A 100 -4.61 1.28 10.77
C VAL A 100 -4.41 1.56 12.24
N LEU A 101 -4.41 0.51 13.05
CA LEU A 101 -4.14 0.62 14.48
C LEU A 101 -2.62 0.55 14.70
N LEU A 102 -2.07 1.62 15.26
CA LEU A 102 -0.67 1.69 15.65
C LEU A 102 -0.55 1.88 17.14
N LYS A 103 0.47 1.24 17.71
CA LYS A 103 0.92 1.48 19.08
C LYS A 103 1.75 2.76 19.14
N GLU A 104 1.84 3.38 20.28
CA GLU A 104 2.76 4.49 20.53
C GLU A 104 4.21 4.12 20.16
N GLY A 105 4.82 4.94 19.30
CA GLY A 105 6.17 4.72 18.76
C GLY A 105 6.24 3.88 17.48
N GLU A 106 5.15 3.23 17.05
CA GLU A 106 5.08 2.60 15.73
C GLU A 106 4.81 3.67 14.64
N THR A 107 5.51 3.56 13.54
CA THR A 107 5.37 4.47 12.39
C THR A 107 5.10 3.68 11.13
N ILE A 108 4.35 4.30 10.20
CA ILE A 108 4.15 3.75 8.87
C ILE A 108 5.33 4.18 8.01
N GLU A 109 6.07 3.21 7.50
CA GLU A 109 7.09 3.42 6.49
C GLU A 109 6.46 3.26 5.11
N VAL A 110 6.73 4.22 4.22
CA VAL A 110 6.29 4.16 2.83
C VAL A 110 7.52 4.06 1.95
N THR A 111 7.62 2.99 1.18
CA THR A 111 8.72 2.77 0.24
C THR A 111 8.22 2.86 -1.20
N TYR A 112 9.06 3.39 -2.08
CA TYR A 112 8.83 3.40 -3.53
C TYR A 112 9.81 2.46 -4.21
N GLU A 113 9.29 1.56 -5.00
CA GLU A 113 10.07 0.70 -5.90
C GLU A 113 9.54 0.91 -7.32
N GLY A 114 10.38 1.36 -8.25
CA GLY A 114 9.97 1.61 -9.62
C GLY A 114 11.14 1.86 -10.57
N ALA A 115 10.80 1.95 -11.85
CA ALA A 115 11.75 2.27 -12.90
C ALA A 115 12.26 3.70 -12.76
N THR A 116 13.47 3.94 -13.25
CA THR A 116 14.10 5.28 -13.38
C THR A 116 14.07 5.80 -14.81
N GLY A 117 13.67 4.96 -15.77
CA GLY A 117 13.50 5.25 -17.19
C GLY A 117 12.80 4.09 -17.87
N LEU A 118 12.21 4.33 -19.03
CA LEU A 118 11.41 3.38 -19.78
C LEU A 118 11.92 3.25 -21.21
N SER A 119 11.52 2.18 -21.90
CA SER A 119 11.76 1.99 -23.35
C SER A 119 10.45 1.81 -24.08
N ALA A 120 10.28 2.53 -25.19
CA ALA A 120 9.06 2.43 -26.00
C ALA A 120 8.93 1.06 -26.72
N PRO A 121 7.69 0.55 -26.88
CA PRO A 121 6.42 1.22 -26.57
C PRO A 121 6.04 1.11 -25.10
N VAL A 122 5.40 2.15 -24.55
CA VAL A 122 4.78 2.15 -23.20
C VAL A 122 3.28 2.26 -23.38
N LYS A 123 2.52 1.51 -22.62
CA LYS A 123 1.05 1.53 -22.67
C LYS A 123 0.45 2.25 -21.47
N ARG A 124 -0.59 3.03 -21.73
CA ARG A 124 -1.41 3.63 -20.66
C ARG A 124 -1.89 2.56 -19.69
N GLY A 125 -1.69 2.79 -18.39
CA GLY A 125 -2.03 1.84 -17.34
C GLY A 125 -0.97 0.77 -17.08
N GLU A 126 0.13 0.76 -17.82
CA GLU A 126 1.28 -0.11 -17.53
C GLU A 126 1.87 0.23 -16.17
N THR A 127 2.07 -0.78 -15.33
CA THR A 127 2.65 -0.59 -13.99
C THR A 127 4.15 -0.33 -14.11
N ILE A 128 4.55 0.85 -13.63
CA ILE A 128 5.92 1.36 -13.70
C ILE A 128 6.63 1.23 -12.35
N GLY A 129 5.85 1.28 -11.28
CA GLY A 129 6.37 1.19 -9.93
C GLY A 129 5.27 0.93 -8.91
N ARG A 130 5.67 0.86 -7.65
CA ARG A 130 4.76 0.59 -6.53
C ARG A 130 5.16 1.34 -5.29
N LEU A 131 4.18 1.89 -4.58
CA LEU A 131 4.30 2.35 -3.21
C LEU A 131 3.84 1.24 -2.26
N THR A 132 4.64 0.95 -1.24
CA THR A 132 4.31 -0.01 -0.20
C THR A 132 4.24 0.70 1.15
N TYR A 133 3.11 0.57 1.83
CA TYR A 133 2.88 1.09 3.17
C TYR A 133 3.02 -0.06 4.16
N ALA A 134 3.98 0.02 5.05
CA ALA A 134 4.29 -1.05 5.99
C ALA A 134 4.58 -0.50 7.40
N THR A 135 4.41 -1.36 8.38
CA THR A 135 5.04 -1.28 9.70
C THR A 135 5.95 -2.48 9.86
N GLU A 136 6.74 -2.55 10.91
CA GLU A 136 7.63 -3.68 11.17
C GLU A 136 6.90 -5.04 11.04
N GLY A 137 7.26 -5.78 10.01
CA GLY A 137 6.72 -7.13 9.72
C GLY A 137 5.32 -7.19 9.11
N TRP A 138 4.68 -6.05 8.74
CA TRP A 138 3.34 -6.06 8.17
C TRP A 138 3.14 -5.04 7.07
N ILE A 139 2.62 -5.49 5.90
CA ILE A 139 2.22 -4.62 4.79
C ILE A 139 0.72 -4.33 4.90
N TRP A 140 0.38 -3.05 5.00
CA TRP A 140 -1.00 -2.56 5.10
C TRP A 140 -1.66 -2.32 3.76
N LYS A 141 -0.89 -1.76 2.81
CA LYS A 141 -1.39 -1.35 1.50
C LYS A 141 -0.26 -1.31 0.49
N THR A 142 -0.60 -1.57 -0.77
CA THR A 142 0.24 -1.27 -1.93
C THR A 142 -0.55 -0.41 -2.91
N GLU A 143 0.10 0.54 -3.56
CA GLU A 143 -0.46 1.39 -4.62
C GLU A 143 0.43 1.28 -5.85
N ASP A 144 -0.14 0.88 -6.98
CA ASP A 144 0.59 0.83 -8.23
C ASP A 144 0.70 2.24 -8.83
N ILE A 145 1.88 2.53 -9.38
CA ILE A 145 2.17 3.73 -10.15
C ILE A 145 2.20 3.30 -11.61
N THR A 146 1.39 3.96 -12.43
CA THR A 146 1.18 3.56 -13.82
C THR A 146 1.43 4.70 -14.79
N ALA A 147 1.74 4.37 -16.04
CA ALA A 147 1.83 5.32 -17.13
C ALA A 147 0.46 5.95 -17.42
N LYS A 148 0.41 7.28 -17.55
CA LYS A 148 -0.84 8.03 -17.77
C LYS A 148 -1.30 7.99 -19.22
N GLU A 149 -0.38 7.76 -20.17
CA GLU A 149 -0.63 7.77 -21.61
C GLU A 149 0.19 6.74 -22.36
N ASP A 150 -0.19 6.47 -23.62
CA ASP A 150 0.59 5.64 -24.54
C ASP A 150 1.79 6.41 -25.07
N VAL A 151 2.92 5.73 -25.23
CA VAL A 151 4.10 6.22 -25.96
C VAL A 151 4.50 5.17 -26.97
N ASP A 152 4.29 5.47 -28.24
CA ASP A 152 4.68 4.59 -29.34
C ASP A 152 6.19 4.66 -29.61
N LYS A 153 6.72 3.57 -30.16
CA LYS A 153 8.13 3.50 -30.56
C LYS A 153 8.39 4.33 -31.83
N ILE A 154 9.54 5.01 -31.86
CA ILE A 154 10.06 5.67 -33.06
C ILE A 154 10.22 4.63 -34.18
N THR A 155 9.67 4.95 -35.36
CA THR A 155 9.80 4.14 -36.59
C THR A 155 10.34 5.00 -37.72
N PHE A 156 10.87 4.37 -38.79
CA PHE A 156 11.33 5.09 -39.96
C PHE A 156 10.21 5.96 -40.56
N ASP A 157 8.99 5.43 -40.68
CA ASP A 157 7.84 6.17 -41.23
C ASP A 157 7.48 7.38 -40.38
N TRP A 158 7.58 7.27 -39.07
CA TRP A 158 7.35 8.40 -38.18
C TRP A 158 8.43 9.47 -38.37
N CYS A 159 9.71 9.08 -38.41
CA CYS A 159 10.83 10.01 -38.69
C CYS A 159 10.64 10.74 -40.01
N LEU A 160 10.30 10.02 -41.09
CA LEU A 160 10.05 10.60 -42.40
C LEU A 160 8.91 11.63 -42.34
N LYS A 161 7.79 11.28 -41.72
CA LYS A 161 6.65 12.20 -41.56
C LYS A 161 7.02 13.46 -40.75
N GLN A 162 7.79 13.34 -39.68
CA GLN A 162 8.24 14.49 -38.88
C GLN A 162 9.19 15.39 -39.70
N THR A 163 10.10 14.78 -40.44
CA THR A 163 11.03 15.54 -41.33
C THR A 163 10.27 16.33 -42.39
N VAL A 164 9.32 15.68 -43.09
CA VAL A 164 8.49 16.36 -44.13
C VAL A 164 7.67 17.49 -43.52
N LYS A 165 7.04 17.28 -42.34
CA LYS A 165 6.30 18.33 -41.63
C LYS A 165 7.17 19.53 -41.32
N ARG A 166 8.41 19.32 -40.89
CA ARG A 166 9.35 20.38 -40.52
C ARG A 166 9.75 21.22 -41.79
N PHE A 167 9.95 20.56 -42.91
CA PHE A 167 10.25 21.27 -44.19
C PHE A 167 9.04 22.00 -44.79
N ALA A 168 7.81 21.50 -44.53
CA ALA A 168 6.60 22.14 -45.01
C ALA A 168 6.10 23.32 -44.16
N ALA A 169 6.61 23.46 -42.95
CA ALA A 169 6.22 24.51 -41.99
C ALA A 169 7.20 25.70 -41.94
N GLY A 170 8.34 25.64 -42.67
CA GLY A 170 9.31 26.73 -42.85
C GLY A 170 9.24 27.30 -44.25
#